data_d5d226b0ca97377994d84b1760a968d8
#
_entry.id   d5d226b0ca97377994d84b1760a968d8
#
_cell.length_a   1.000
_cell.length_b   1.000
_cell.length_c   1.000
_cell.angle_alpha   90.00
_cell.angle_beta   90.00
_cell.angle_gamma   90.00
#
_symmetry.space_group_name_H-M   'P 1'
#
loop_
_entity.id
_entity.type
_entity.pdbx_description
1 polymer ?
#
loop_
_entity_poly.entity_id
_entity_poly.type
_entity_poly.pdbx_seq_one_letter_code
_entity_poly.pdbx_strand_id
1 'polypeptide(L)'
;VATDLLTISPAGGRMLDDEGGVVTSGSGAEVSVPGILLAQHAALVAAAHTSVDLIDSSLRPRAVIGHSQGMLGVALLESLRAASAHHGENNAEVVEIHAVARLIGAAAARSVRRANLGPIGEVTPMLSVRGVPRAALDQVLNAAGLSEHISIGVTNGRTAFILSGRPADLEAAVSALEFAAKRSEREHKERLRGGEVLAPICEYLDTTVPFHSPLLEGAVEDTVVWANSCGINPELARYLAQAVLTDVVDWPATVREAVGTDAAGKAEAKLIVDLGPGAVLARMSEAIVQGTGVTVVVAGTSAGIDKLDRSDYAPAPTVDRSAFAPHLSRLPDGRLSLDTAFTRLTGRSAIMLAGRDP
;
A
#
# COMPACT_ATOMS: atom_id res chain seq x y z
N VAL A 1 -11.56 19.79 12.39
CA VAL A 1 -11.34 18.31 12.41
C VAL A 1 -10.45 17.89 11.24
N ALA A 2 -10.73 18.30 9.98
CA ALA A 2 -9.89 17.93 8.84
C ALA A 2 -8.47 18.50 8.95
N THR A 3 -8.32 19.75 9.37
CA THR A 3 -7.03 20.41 9.58
C THR A 3 -6.20 19.68 10.65
N ASP A 4 -6.82 19.21 11.72
CA ASP A 4 -6.13 18.46 12.78
C ASP A 4 -5.69 17.08 12.31
N LEU A 5 -6.45 16.45 11.41
CA LEU A 5 -6.07 15.17 10.80
C LEU A 5 -4.86 15.30 9.86
N LEU A 6 -4.71 16.45 9.20
CA LEU A 6 -3.66 16.70 8.21
C LEU A 6 -2.32 17.12 8.82
N THR A 7 -2.34 17.78 9.98
CA THR A 7 -1.15 18.44 10.52
C THR A 7 -0.48 17.73 11.67
N ILE A 8 -1.18 16.85 12.41
CA ILE A 8 -0.65 16.23 13.62
C ILE A 8 -1.05 14.75 13.67
N SER A 9 -0.06 13.85 13.73
CA SER A 9 -0.29 12.44 14.05
C SER A 9 -0.59 12.26 15.55
N PRO A 10 -1.16 11.12 16.00
CA PRO A 10 -1.38 10.82 17.42
C PRO A 10 -0.08 10.86 18.26
N ALA A 11 1.07 10.69 17.65
CA ALA A 11 2.39 10.79 18.29
C ALA A 11 3.01 12.19 18.18
N GLY A 12 2.30 13.20 17.66
CA GLY A 12 2.79 14.58 17.52
C GLY A 12 3.60 14.85 16.26
N GLY A 13 3.75 13.88 15.34
CA GLY A 13 4.41 14.07 14.05
C GLY A 13 3.53 14.84 13.06
N ARG A 14 4.16 15.56 12.13
CA ARG A 14 3.46 16.27 11.06
C ARG A 14 3.19 15.32 9.89
N MET A 15 1.98 15.36 9.31
CA MET A 15 1.64 14.60 8.11
C MET A 15 1.92 15.36 6.81
N LEU A 16 2.25 16.66 6.93
CA LEU A 16 2.72 17.51 5.84
C LEU A 16 4.15 17.92 6.13
N ASP A 17 4.99 17.91 5.10
CA ASP A 17 6.32 18.50 5.15
C ASP A 17 6.28 20.04 5.13
N ASP A 18 7.44 20.69 5.20
CA ASP A 18 7.54 22.16 5.23
C ASP A 18 7.11 22.81 3.90
N GLU A 19 7.02 22.02 2.81
CA GLU A 19 6.57 22.44 1.49
C GLU A 19 5.08 22.16 1.26
N GLY A 20 4.38 21.54 2.25
CA GLY A 20 2.97 21.17 2.18
C GLY A 20 2.71 19.84 1.45
N GLY A 21 3.73 19.07 1.16
CA GLY A 21 3.63 17.71 0.65
C GLY A 21 3.21 16.71 1.73
N VAL A 22 2.48 15.66 1.35
CA VAL A 22 2.12 14.59 2.29
C VAL A 22 3.34 13.73 2.61
N VAL A 23 3.67 13.60 3.89
CA VAL A 23 4.77 12.74 4.35
C VAL A 23 4.35 11.28 4.25
N THR A 24 4.96 10.53 3.36
CA THR A 24 4.65 9.11 3.09
C THR A 24 5.81 8.16 3.37
N SER A 25 7.01 8.67 3.63
CA SER A 25 8.23 7.87 3.87
C SER A 25 9.22 8.63 4.76
N GLY A 26 10.24 7.95 5.25
CA GLY A 26 11.31 8.53 6.08
C GLY A 26 10.86 8.94 7.49
N SER A 27 9.66 8.54 7.90
CA SER A 27 9.06 8.85 9.20
C SER A 27 8.52 7.59 9.87
N GLY A 28 8.23 7.68 11.17
CA GLY A 28 7.60 6.58 11.89
C GLY A 28 6.22 6.22 11.34
N ALA A 29 5.76 4.99 11.64
CA ALA A 29 4.47 4.49 11.16
C ALA A 29 3.28 5.38 11.56
N GLU A 30 3.39 6.10 12.66
CA GLU A 30 2.38 7.06 13.14
C GLU A 30 2.12 8.22 12.16
N VAL A 31 3.05 8.46 11.25
CA VAL A 31 2.95 9.48 10.20
C VAL A 31 2.74 8.83 8.84
N SER A 32 3.53 7.80 8.48
CA SER A 32 3.51 7.21 7.15
C SER A 32 2.18 6.49 6.84
N VAL A 33 1.61 5.74 7.79
CA VAL A 33 0.35 5.01 7.56
C VAL A 33 -0.82 5.94 7.23
N PRO A 34 -1.15 6.94 8.06
CA PRO A 34 -2.21 7.90 7.70
C PRO A 34 -1.82 8.81 6.52
N GLY A 35 -0.53 9.10 6.33
CA GLY A 35 -0.04 9.90 5.21
C GLY A 35 -0.29 9.24 3.85
N ILE A 36 -0.03 7.93 3.74
CA ILE A 36 -0.31 7.16 2.52
C ILE A 36 -1.81 7.16 2.21
N LEU A 37 -2.66 6.90 3.21
CA LEU A 37 -4.11 6.94 3.02
C LEU A 37 -4.60 8.32 2.56
N LEU A 38 -4.04 9.39 3.13
CA LEU A 38 -4.36 10.75 2.71
C LEU A 38 -3.95 11.03 1.27
N ALA A 39 -2.77 10.58 0.84
CA ALA A 39 -2.31 10.71 -0.54
C ALA A 39 -3.23 9.96 -1.51
N GLN A 40 -3.66 8.76 -1.14
CA GLN A 40 -4.62 7.97 -1.92
C GLN A 40 -5.99 8.65 -1.99
N HIS A 41 -6.47 9.21 -0.89
CA HIS A 41 -7.71 9.98 -0.86
C HIS A 41 -7.64 11.19 -1.80
N ALA A 42 -6.53 11.94 -1.76
CA ALA A 42 -6.33 13.07 -2.68
C ALA A 42 -6.29 12.63 -4.15
N ALA A 43 -5.67 11.50 -4.46
CA ALA A 43 -5.66 10.93 -5.80
C ALA A 43 -7.06 10.50 -6.27
N LEU A 44 -7.87 9.93 -5.36
CA LEU A 44 -9.29 9.61 -5.60
C LEU A 44 -10.09 10.86 -5.98
N VAL A 45 -9.94 11.91 -5.18
CA VAL A 45 -10.60 13.20 -5.46
C VAL A 45 -10.20 13.75 -6.81
N ALA A 46 -8.90 13.72 -7.12
CA ALA A 46 -8.41 14.20 -8.41
C ALA A 46 -8.96 13.36 -9.58
N ALA A 47 -9.01 12.04 -9.44
CA ALA A 47 -9.55 11.14 -10.44
C ALA A 47 -11.06 11.30 -10.64
N ALA A 48 -11.82 11.64 -9.60
CA ALA A 48 -13.26 11.92 -9.70
C ALA A 48 -13.60 13.12 -10.61
N HIS A 49 -12.62 13.95 -10.94
CA HIS A 49 -12.75 15.05 -11.89
C HIS A 49 -12.36 14.68 -13.33
N THR A 50 -12.01 13.43 -13.60
CA THR A 50 -11.67 12.94 -14.93
C THR A 50 -12.86 12.24 -15.60
N SER A 51 -12.70 11.83 -16.86
CA SER A 51 -13.69 11.00 -17.56
C SER A 51 -13.81 9.59 -16.97
N VAL A 52 -12.83 9.13 -16.19
CA VAL A 52 -12.89 7.91 -15.39
C VAL A 52 -13.15 8.29 -13.93
N ASP A 53 -14.41 8.60 -13.63
CA ASP A 53 -14.79 8.88 -12.25
C ASP A 53 -14.76 7.61 -11.42
N LEU A 54 -13.76 7.53 -10.59
CA LEU A 54 -13.46 6.36 -9.80
C LEU A 54 -14.34 6.21 -8.55
N ILE A 55 -15.22 7.16 -8.22
CA ILE A 55 -16.21 7.07 -7.18
C ILE A 55 -17.65 6.86 -7.72
N ASP A 56 -17.90 6.72 -9.04
CA ASP A 56 -19.23 6.42 -9.60
C ASP A 56 -19.76 5.05 -9.19
N SER A 57 -20.83 5.00 -8.42
CA SER A 57 -21.48 3.73 -8.09
C SER A 57 -22.01 2.99 -9.34
N SER A 58 -22.18 3.68 -10.46
CA SER A 58 -22.54 3.08 -11.75
C SER A 58 -21.36 2.42 -12.47
N LEU A 59 -20.13 2.91 -12.25
CA LEU A 59 -18.92 2.25 -12.71
C LEU A 59 -18.69 0.99 -11.87
N ARG A 60 -18.65 -0.18 -12.47
CA ARG A 60 -18.38 -1.43 -11.77
C ARG A 60 -16.97 -1.90 -12.08
N PRO A 61 -15.99 -1.66 -11.19
CA PRO A 61 -14.69 -2.27 -11.35
C PRO A 61 -14.83 -3.79 -11.23
N ARG A 62 -13.97 -4.50 -11.95
CA ARG A 62 -13.88 -5.94 -11.76
C ARG A 62 -13.41 -6.30 -10.35
N ALA A 63 -12.43 -5.57 -9.85
CA ALA A 63 -11.91 -5.71 -8.49
C ALA A 63 -11.33 -4.39 -7.99
N VAL A 64 -11.32 -4.24 -6.67
CA VAL A 64 -10.54 -3.23 -5.94
C VAL A 64 -9.57 -4.00 -5.07
N ILE A 65 -8.29 -3.74 -5.21
CA ILE A 65 -7.25 -4.49 -4.51
C ILE A 65 -6.26 -3.54 -3.85
N GLY A 66 -5.72 -3.93 -2.72
CA GLY A 66 -4.73 -3.18 -1.97
C GLY A 66 -3.47 -4.00 -1.72
N HIS A 67 -2.33 -3.33 -1.80
CA HIS A 67 -1.04 -3.87 -1.37
C HIS A 67 -0.70 -3.26 -0.01
N SER A 68 -0.53 -4.09 1.02
CA SER A 68 -0.13 -3.59 2.35
C SER A 68 -1.08 -2.48 2.86
N GLN A 69 -0.54 -1.31 3.14
CA GLN A 69 -1.31 -0.12 3.57
C GLN A 69 -2.37 0.32 2.54
N GLY A 70 -2.29 -0.15 1.29
CA GLY A 70 -3.31 0.05 0.28
C GLY A 70 -4.68 -0.55 0.63
N MET A 71 -4.75 -1.49 1.59
CA MET A 71 -6.02 -2.02 2.10
C MET A 71 -6.87 -0.98 2.81
N LEU A 72 -6.23 0.03 3.43
CA LEU A 72 -6.95 1.19 3.99
C LEU A 72 -7.66 1.98 2.90
N GLY A 73 -7.02 2.17 1.78
CA GLY A 73 -7.61 2.86 0.67
C GLY A 73 -8.67 2.02 -0.05
N VAL A 74 -8.61 0.67 -0.05
CA VAL A 74 -9.72 -0.18 -0.50
C VAL A 74 -10.97 0.12 0.33
N ALA A 75 -10.85 0.08 1.65
CA ALA A 75 -11.95 0.39 2.55
C ALA A 75 -12.47 1.83 2.36
N LEU A 76 -11.57 2.81 2.22
CA LEU A 76 -11.92 4.19 1.94
C LEU A 76 -12.77 4.32 0.66
N LEU A 77 -12.35 3.66 -0.41
CA LEU A 77 -13.07 3.72 -1.67
C LEU A 77 -14.45 3.07 -1.57
N GLU A 78 -14.53 1.90 -0.94
CA GLU A 78 -15.82 1.21 -0.75
C GLU A 78 -16.79 2.09 0.06
N SER A 79 -16.31 2.75 1.10
CA SER A 79 -17.12 3.68 1.90
C SER A 79 -17.54 4.94 1.14
N LEU A 80 -16.63 5.50 0.32
CA LEU A 80 -16.97 6.62 -0.57
C LEU A 80 -18.05 6.22 -1.59
N ARG A 81 -17.98 5.00 -2.13
CA ARG A 81 -18.99 4.47 -3.05
C ARG A 81 -20.34 4.26 -2.39
N ALA A 82 -20.34 3.68 -1.20
CA ALA A 82 -21.55 3.47 -0.44
C ALA A 82 -22.23 4.82 -0.09
N ALA A 83 -21.46 5.80 0.36
CA ALA A 83 -21.95 7.15 0.64
C ALA A 83 -22.55 7.82 -0.61
N SER A 84 -21.95 7.60 -1.77
CA SER A 84 -22.45 8.08 -3.06
C SER A 84 -23.81 7.54 -3.43
N ALA A 85 -23.99 6.24 -3.30
CA ALA A 85 -25.24 5.57 -3.62
C ALA A 85 -26.42 6.10 -2.76
N HIS A 86 -26.12 6.64 -1.59
CA HIS A 86 -27.09 7.16 -0.61
C HIS A 86 -27.17 8.70 -0.53
N HIS A 87 -26.75 9.41 -1.59
CA HIS A 87 -26.82 10.88 -1.68
C HIS A 87 -26.05 11.63 -0.55
N GLY A 88 -24.98 11.06 -0.02
CA GLY A 88 -24.04 11.76 0.85
C GLY A 88 -24.41 11.83 2.33
N GLU A 89 -25.41 11.10 2.78
CA GLU A 89 -25.85 11.15 4.18
C GLU A 89 -24.90 10.45 5.16
N ASN A 90 -23.86 9.75 4.71
CA ASN A 90 -23.04 8.92 5.61
C ASN A 90 -21.52 9.00 5.34
N ASN A 91 -20.90 10.13 5.70
CA ASN A 91 -19.44 10.26 5.70
C ASN A 91 -18.77 9.72 7.00
N ALA A 92 -19.52 9.15 7.92
CA ALA A 92 -18.99 8.69 9.21
C ALA A 92 -17.92 7.61 9.03
N GLU A 93 -18.17 6.64 8.16
CA GLU A 93 -17.26 5.52 7.90
C GLU A 93 -15.94 5.99 7.25
N VAL A 94 -15.97 6.98 6.37
CA VAL A 94 -14.76 7.62 5.80
C VAL A 94 -13.89 8.21 6.91
N VAL A 95 -14.51 8.90 7.87
CA VAL A 95 -13.80 9.47 9.03
C VAL A 95 -13.23 8.37 9.92
N GLU A 96 -14.00 7.30 10.15
CA GLU A 96 -13.55 6.14 10.92
C GLU A 96 -12.32 5.47 10.29
N ILE A 97 -12.28 5.29 8.97
CA ILE A 97 -11.12 4.69 8.27
C ILE A 97 -9.86 5.55 8.46
N HIS A 98 -9.97 6.86 8.34
CA HIS A 98 -8.85 7.76 8.62
C HIS A 98 -8.41 7.71 10.09
N ALA A 99 -9.34 7.59 11.01
CA ALA A 99 -9.03 7.42 12.43
C ALA A 99 -8.34 6.07 12.68
N VAL A 100 -8.84 4.98 12.09
CA VAL A 100 -8.23 3.64 12.18
C VAL A 100 -6.80 3.65 11.62
N ALA A 101 -6.54 4.30 10.48
CA ALA A 101 -5.19 4.43 9.93
C ALA A 101 -4.22 5.07 10.93
N ARG A 102 -4.67 6.12 11.66
CA ARG A 102 -3.87 6.76 12.71
C ARG A 102 -3.64 5.83 13.91
N LEU A 103 -4.66 5.07 14.31
CA LEU A 103 -4.53 4.10 15.40
C LEU A 103 -3.56 2.99 15.04
N ILE A 104 -3.63 2.44 13.82
CA ILE A 104 -2.69 1.43 13.32
C ILE A 104 -1.26 1.95 13.38
N GLY A 105 -0.99 3.15 12.84
CA GLY A 105 0.33 3.75 12.86
C GLY A 105 0.87 3.95 14.28
N ALA A 106 0.04 4.46 15.20
CA ALA A 106 0.41 4.68 16.59
C ALA A 106 0.65 3.36 17.34
N ALA A 107 -0.17 2.34 17.11
CA ALA A 107 -0.03 1.02 17.72
C ALA A 107 1.24 0.31 17.23
N ALA A 108 1.53 0.38 15.92
CA ALA A 108 2.76 -0.15 15.33
C ALA A 108 3.99 0.50 15.97
N ALA A 109 4.05 1.82 16.00
CA ALA A 109 5.16 2.57 16.60
C ALA A 109 5.33 2.26 18.10
N ARG A 110 4.22 2.08 18.84
CA ARG A 110 4.25 1.67 20.24
C ARG A 110 4.81 0.24 20.41
N SER A 111 4.37 -0.70 19.54
CA SER A 111 4.85 -2.09 19.56
C SER A 111 6.34 -2.17 19.29
N VAL A 112 6.83 -1.43 18.28
CA VAL A 112 8.27 -1.32 17.98
C VAL A 112 9.07 -0.86 19.18
N ARG A 113 8.63 0.21 19.85
CA ARG A 113 9.34 0.71 21.07
C ARG A 113 9.33 -0.29 22.20
N ARG A 114 8.19 -0.96 22.46
CA ARG A 114 8.05 -1.94 23.56
C ARG A 114 8.90 -3.19 23.36
N ALA A 115 8.95 -3.69 22.13
CA ALA A 115 9.63 -4.94 21.81
C ALA A 115 11.06 -4.74 21.26
N ASN A 116 11.53 -3.48 21.21
CA ASN A 116 12.84 -3.10 20.66
C ASN A 116 13.06 -3.66 19.26
N LEU A 117 12.10 -3.38 18.35
CA LEU A 117 12.10 -3.87 16.98
C LEU A 117 12.60 -2.81 15.97
N GLY A 118 12.91 -1.61 16.44
CA GLY A 118 13.34 -0.50 15.60
C GLY A 118 14.71 -0.70 14.94
N PRO A 119 15.09 0.18 14.01
CA PRO A 119 16.36 0.12 13.32
C PRO A 119 17.58 0.12 14.25
N ILE A 120 18.64 -0.56 13.83
CA ILE A 120 19.96 -0.56 14.47
C ILE A 120 20.97 -0.01 13.45
N GLY A 121 21.35 1.25 13.57
CA GLY A 121 22.13 1.92 12.53
C GLY A 121 21.35 1.99 11.21
N GLU A 122 21.94 1.48 10.14
CA GLU A 122 21.31 1.40 8.82
C GLU A 122 20.47 0.14 8.61
N VAL A 123 20.50 -0.80 9.55
CA VAL A 123 19.74 -2.05 9.47
C VAL A 123 18.31 -1.81 9.98
N THR A 124 17.35 -1.84 9.07
CA THR A 124 15.93 -1.65 9.39
C THR A 124 15.23 -3.00 9.57
N PRO A 125 14.02 -3.03 10.15
CA PRO A 125 13.28 -4.27 10.39
C PRO A 125 12.59 -4.87 9.15
N MET A 126 12.86 -4.34 7.96
CA MET A 126 12.40 -4.90 6.69
C MET A 126 13.53 -4.92 5.66
N LEU A 127 13.62 -6.02 4.91
CA LEU A 127 14.66 -6.29 3.93
C LEU A 127 14.04 -6.73 2.60
N SER A 128 14.32 -5.99 1.52
CA SER A 128 14.03 -6.41 0.16
C SER A 128 15.09 -7.42 -0.31
N VAL A 129 14.65 -8.59 -0.78
CA VAL A 129 15.51 -9.62 -1.36
C VAL A 129 15.05 -9.89 -2.78
N ARG A 130 15.94 -9.68 -3.75
CA ARG A 130 15.69 -9.92 -5.18
C ARG A 130 16.70 -10.88 -5.77
N GLY A 131 16.35 -11.52 -6.90
CA GLY A 131 17.27 -12.44 -7.62
C GLY A 131 17.40 -13.83 -7.00
N VAL A 132 16.53 -14.20 -6.06
CA VAL A 132 16.53 -15.51 -5.39
C VAL A 132 15.15 -16.15 -5.53
N PRO A 133 15.04 -17.38 -6.09
CA PRO A 133 13.78 -18.11 -6.11
C PRO A 133 13.27 -18.44 -4.70
N ARG A 134 11.94 -18.48 -4.51
CA ARG A 134 11.31 -18.74 -3.20
C ARG A 134 11.86 -19.99 -2.51
N ALA A 135 11.95 -21.10 -3.21
CA ALA A 135 12.46 -22.34 -2.63
C ALA A 135 13.91 -22.24 -2.16
N ALA A 136 14.76 -21.48 -2.87
CA ALA A 136 16.13 -21.24 -2.45
C ALA A 136 16.21 -20.32 -1.24
N LEU A 137 15.37 -19.28 -1.19
CA LEU A 137 15.25 -18.40 -0.03
C LEU A 137 14.84 -19.19 1.23
N ASP A 138 13.77 -20.00 1.12
CA ASP A 138 13.31 -20.85 2.23
C ASP A 138 14.42 -21.80 2.71
N GLN A 139 15.18 -22.41 1.78
CA GLN A 139 16.30 -23.29 2.13
C GLN A 139 17.42 -22.54 2.87
N VAL A 140 17.78 -21.34 2.43
CA VAL A 140 18.83 -20.53 3.06
C VAL A 140 18.41 -20.12 4.47
N LEU A 141 17.18 -19.60 4.64
CA LEU A 141 16.66 -19.21 5.95
C LEU A 141 16.57 -20.40 6.91
N ASN A 142 16.11 -21.55 6.43
CA ASN A 142 16.02 -22.77 7.24
C ASN A 142 17.42 -23.27 7.65
N ALA A 143 18.36 -23.32 6.72
CA ALA A 143 19.74 -23.75 7.00
C ALA A 143 20.46 -22.81 7.98
N ALA A 144 20.09 -21.54 8.01
CA ALA A 144 20.58 -20.56 8.97
C ALA A 144 19.85 -20.56 10.31
N GLY A 145 18.77 -21.34 10.46
CA GLY A 145 17.92 -21.36 11.67
C GLY A 145 17.07 -20.11 11.84
N LEU A 146 16.78 -19.37 10.73
CA LEU A 146 16.10 -18.08 10.76
C LEU A 146 14.60 -18.16 10.39
N SER A 147 14.12 -19.33 9.95
CA SER A 147 12.73 -19.49 9.43
C SER A 147 11.64 -19.15 10.44
N GLU A 148 11.90 -19.25 11.74
CA GLU A 148 10.93 -18.89 12.79
C GLU A 148 11.09 -17.45 13.29
N HIS A 149 12.17 -16.77 12.90
CA HIS A 149 12.50 -15.41 13.33
C HIS A 149 12.18 -14.36 12.27
N ILE A 150 12.10 -14.79 11.00
CA ILE A 150 11.89 -13.92 9.85
C ILE A 150 10.62 -14.35 9.12
N SER A 151 9.73 -13.40 8.89
CA SER A 151 8.56 -13.56 8.04
C SER A 151 8.90 -13.16 6.59
N ILE A 152 8.51 -13.97 5.61
CA ILE A 152 8.42 -13.51 4.22
C ILE A 152 7.06 -12.82 4.09
N GLY A 153 7.01 -11.57 4.49
CA GLY A 153 5.76 -10.81 4.63
C GLY A 153 5.13 -10.41 3.30
N VAL A 154 5.97 -10.18 2.27
CA VAL A 154 5.48 -9.78 0.95
C VAL A 154 6.18 -10.56 -0.15
N THR A 155 5.40 -11.04 -1.09
CA THR A 155 5.85 -11.58 -2.39
C THR A 155 5.49 -10.57 -3.48
N ASN A 156 6.52 -9.95 -4.08
CA ASN A 156 6.36 -8.96 -5.15
C ASN A 156 6.63 -9.56 -6.54
N GLY A 157 7.17 -10.77 -6.60
CA GLY A 157 7.50 -11.46 -7.84
C GLY A 157 8.06 -12.86 -7.62
N ARG A 158 8.42 -13.54 -8.70
CA ARG A 158 8.98 -14.91 -8.63
C ARG A 158 10.30 -14.99 -7.86
N THR A 159 11.06 -13.90 -7.84
CA THR A 159 12.36 -13.76 -7.21
C THR A 159 12.49 -12.44 -6.45
N ALA A 160 11.37 -11.88 -5.98
CA ALA A 160 11.34 -10.60 -5.27
C ALA A 160 10.44 -10.72 -4.04
N PHE A 161 11.03 -10.55 -2.87
CA PHE A 161 10.39 -10.76 -1.56
C PHE A 161 10.77 -9.64 -0.60
N ILE A 162 9.88 -9.37 0.35
CA ILE A 162 10.20 -8.54 1.51
C ILE A 162 10.19 -9.44 2.74
N LEU A 163 11.30 -9.42 3.44
CA LEU A 163 11.47 -10.08 4.72
C LEU A 163 11.24 -9.09 5.85
N SER A 164 10.53 -9.52 6.88
CA SER A 164 10.25 -8.73 8.09
C SER A 164 10.72 -9.50 9.32
N GLY A 165 11.44 -8.83 10.20
CA GLY A 165 12.02 -9.47 11.38
C GLY A 165 12.77 -8.47 12.27
N ARG A 166 13.47 -8.98 13.27
CA ARG A 166 14.38 -8.15 14.04
C ARG A 166 15.59 -7.76 13.19
N PRO A 167 16.13 -6.55 13.31
CA PRO A 167 17.28 -6.11 12.52
C PRO A 167 18.47 -7.10 12.57
N ALA A 168 18.78 -7.64 13.73
CA ALA A 168 19.88 -8.62 13.88
C ALA A 168 19.64 -9.93 13.10
N ASP A 169 18.37 -10.41 13.05
CA ASP A 169 18.02 -11.62 12.31
C ASP A 169 18.09 -11.35 10.79
N LEU A 170 17.68 -10.17 10.35
CA LEU A 170 17.77 -9.76 8.93
C LEU A 170 19.25 -9.58 8.50
N GLU A 171 20.12 -9.04 9.34
CA GLU A 171 21.55 -8.97 9.07
C GLU A 171 22.17 -10.36 8.93
N ALA A 172 21.77 -11.30 9.79
CA ALA A 172 22.17 -12.70 9.67
C ALA A 172 21.65 -13.34 8.37
N ALA A 173 20.42 -13.00 7.92
CA ALA A 173 19.86 -13.46 6.65
C ALA A 173 20.64 -12.93 5.46
N VAL A 174 21.07 -11.67 5.45
CA VAL A 174 21.94 -11.12 4.39
C VAL A 174 23.23 -11.92 4.31
N SER A 175 23.90 -12.15 5.45
CA SER A 175 25.13 -12.93 5.52
C SER A 175 24.95 -14.36 5.01
N ALA A 176 23.84 -15.01 5.35
CA ALA A 176 23.50 -16.35 4.88
C ALA A 176 23.24 -16.41 3.37
N LEU A 177 22.56 -15.42 2.82
CA LEU A 177 22.29 -15.29 1.38
C LEU A 177 23.58 -15.06 0.58
N GLU A 178 24.48 -14.20 1.06
CA GLU A 178 25.79 -13.98 0.44
C GLU A 178 26.64 -15.25 0.46
N PHE A 179 26.63 -15.98 1.57
CA PHE A 179 27.35 -17.26 1.67
C PHE A 179 26.80 -18.28 0.67
N ALA A 180 25.46 -18.41 0.59
CA ALA A 180 24.80 -19.30 -0.35
C ALA A 180 25.10 -18.92 -1.82
N ALA A 181 25.15 -17.63 -2.15
CA ALA A 181 25.52 -17.14 -3.46
C ALA A 181 26.95 -17.55 -3.85
N LYS A 182 27.92 -17.28 -2.98
CA LYS A 182 29.32 -17.66 -3.20
C LYS A 182 29.49 -19.18 -3.36
N ARG A 183 28.72 -19.95 -2.60
CA ARG A 183 28.73 -21.43 -2.71
C ARG A 183 28.10 -21.87 -4.04
N SER A 184 26.98 -21.32 -4.45
CA SER A 184 26.31 -21.67 -5.71
C SER A 184 27.18 -21.31 -6.93
N GLU A 185 27.88 -20.18 -6.90
CA GLU A 185 28.81 -19.77 -7.93
C GLU A 185 30.01 -20.76 -8.07
N ARG A 186 30.55 -21.20 -6.94
CA ARG A 186 31.62 -22.19 -6.93
C ARG A 186 31.15 -23.54 -7.49
N GLU A 187 29.99 -24.03 -7.01
CA GLU A 187 29.41 -25.30 -7.48
C GLU A 187 29.11 -25.26 -9.00
N HIS A 188 28.67 -24.11 -9.51
CA HIS A 188 28.47 -23.91 -10.94
C HIS A 188 29.78 -23.92 -11.73
N LYS A 189 30.82 -23.23 -11.27
CA LYS A 189 32.15 -23.23 -11.91
C LYS A 189 32.81 -24.61 -11.92
N GLU A 190 32.64 -25.35 -10.85
CA GLU A 190 33.18 -26.73 -10.74
C GLU A 190 32.32 -27.75 -11.50
N ARG A 191 31.23 -27.32 -12.16
CA ARG A 191 30.26 -28.19 -12.88
C ARG A 191 29.68 -29.32 -12.03
N LEU A 192 29.74 -29.18 -10.72
CA LEU A 192 29.24 -30.18 -9.77
C LEU A 192 27.73 -30.32 -9.77
N ARG A 193 27.01 -29.28 -10.16
CA ARG A 193 25.55 -29.26 -10.33
C ARG A 193 25.17 -28.28 -11.43
N GLY A 194 24.24 -28.67 -12.31
CA GLY A 194 23.61 -27.80 -13.30
C GLY A 194 22.52 -26.93 -12.68
N GLY A 195 22.83 -26.19 -11.60
CA GLY A 195 21.89 -25.32 -10.89
C GLY A 195 21.98 -23.87 -11.33
N GLU A 196 20.93 -23.13 -11.08
CA GLU A 196 20.90 -21.68 -11.27
C GLU A 196 21.81 -21.01 -10.23
N VAL A 197 22.66 -20.08 -10.68
CA VAL A 197 23.52 -19.30 -9.77
C VAL A 197 22.67 -18.30 -9.02
N LEU A 198 22.72 -18.34 -7.70
CA LEU A 198 22.01 -17.36 -6.86
C LEU A 198 22.72 -16.00 -6.93
N ALA A 199 21.97 -14.96 -7.22
CA ALA A 199 22.46 -13.58 -7.27
C ALA A 199 21.57 -12.66 -6.41
N PRO A 200 21.62 -12.80 -5.06
CA PRO A 200 20.80 -12.01 -4.17
C PRO A 200 21.18 -10.52 -4.24
N ILE A 201 20.17 -9.68 -4.37
CA ILE A 201 20.25 -8.23 -4.16
C ILE A 201 19.44 -7.94 -2.90
N CYS A 202 20.13 -7.53 -1.85
CA CYS A 202 19.55 -7.24 -0.54
C CYS A 202 19.61 -5.75 -0.29
N GLU A 203 18.47 -5.15 0.11
CA GLU A 203 18.34 -3.72 0.35
C GLU A 203 17.40 -3.50 1.54
N TYR A 204 17.88 -2.81 2.59
CA TYR A 204 17.03 -2.45 3.71
C TYR A 204 16.04 -1.38 3.31
N LEU A 205 14.78 -1.56 3.70
CA LEU A 205 13.72 -0.60 3.40
C LEU A 205 13.73 0.56 4.39
N ASP A 206 13.42 1.77 3.92
CA ASP A 206 13.28 2.96 4.78
C ASP A 206 11.99 2.88 5.63
N THR A 207 11.99 1.98 6.60
CA THR A 207 10.89 1.79 7.56
C THR A 207 11.42 1.47 8.95
N THR A 208 10.66 1.87 9.96
CA THR A 208 10.99 1.58 11.37
C THR A 208 10.18 0.42 11.93
N VAL A 209 9.30 -0.21 11.13
CA VAL A 209 8.32 -1.21 11.57
C VAL A 209 8.45 -2.49 10.74
N PRO A 210 8.49 -3.68 11.36
CA PRO A 210 8.48 -4.96 10.66
C PRO A 210 7.06 -5.33 10.21
N PHE A 211 6.51 -4.59 9.23
CA PHE A 211 5.17 -4.88 8.70
C PHE A 211 5.06 -6.31 8.16
N HIS A 212 3.85 -6.84 8.12
CA HIS A 212 3.55 -8.21 7.65
C HIS A 212 4.29 -9.30 8.45
N SER A 213 4.33 -9.11 9.77
CA SER A 213 5.02 -10.02 10.69
C SER A 213 4.17 -10.29 11.94
N PRO A 214 4.19 -11.52 12.48
CA PRO A 214 3.58 -11.85 13.79
C PRO A 214 4.12 -11.01 14.95
N LEU A 215 5.29 -10.38 14.78
CA LEU A 215 5.85 -9.46 15.78
C LEU A 215 4.94 -8.26 16.10
N LEU A 216 3.95 -7.99 15.23
CA LEU A 216 2.99 -6.89 15.39
C LEU A 216 1.59 -7.33 15.84
N GLU A 217 1.36 -8.59 16.23
CA GLU A 217 0.06 -9.04 16.75
C GLU A 217 -0.44 -8.18 17.92
N GLY A 218 0.46 -7.79 18.82
CA GLY A 218 0.11 -6.87 19.91
C GLY A 218 -0.31 -5.48 19.45
N ALA A 219 0.14 -5.02 18.29
CA ALA A 219 -0.30 -3.75 17.71
C ALA A 219 -1.71 -3.87 17.10
N VAL A 220 -2.08 -5.03 16.55
CA VAL A 220 -3.46 -5.31 16.12
C VAL A 220 -4.41 -5.19 17.31
N GLU A 221 -4.10 -5.83 18.43
CA GLU A 221 -4.95 -5.78 19.64
C GLU A 221 -5.00 -4.37 20.25
N ASP A 222 -3.87 -3.65 20.33
CA ASP A 222 -3.86 -2.24 20.78
C ASP A 222 -4.78 -1.38 19.87
N THR A 223 -4.75 -1.59 18.55
CA THR A 223 -5.61 -0.87 17.60
C THR A 223 -7.10 -1.12 17.87
N VAL A 224 -7.48 -2.37 18.07
CA VAL A 224 -8.88 -2.76 18.34
C VAL A 224 -9.38 -2.15 19.65
N VAL A 225 -8.57 -2.24 20.73
CA VAL A 225 -8.91 -1.66 22.03
C VAL A 225 -9.10 -0.16 21.94
N TRP A 226 -8.22 0.54 21.24
CA TRP A 226 -8.33 1.99 21.08
C TRP A 226 -9.49 2.40 20.19
N ALA A 227 -9.74 1.68 19.08
CA ALA A 227 -10.90 1.91 18.22
C ALA A 227 -12.22 1.79 19.01
N ASN A 228 -12.39 0.72 19.77
CA ASN A 228 -13.54 0.52 20.62
C ASN A 228 -13.71 1.66 21.65
N SER A 229 -12.60 2.12 22.26
CA SER A 229 -12.62 3.22 23.23
C SER A 229 -13.00 4.57 22.58
N CYS A 230 -12.81 4.71 21.28
CA CYS A 230 -13.20 5.89 20.49
C CYS A 230 -14.60 5.77 19.84
N GLY A 231 -15.33 4.67 20.10
CA GLY A 231 -16.62 4.41 19.47
C GLY A 231 -16.53 4.02 17.97
N ILE A 232 -15.36 3.62 17.51
CA ILE A 232 -15.12 3.12 16.15
C ILE A 232 -15.38 1.62 16.12
N ASN A 233 -15.89 1.10 14.99
CA ASN A 233 -16.18 -0.31 14.80
C ASN A 233 -14.91 -1.17 15.03
N PRO A 234 -14.85 -2.02 16.07
CA PRO A 234 -13.68 -2.82 16.39
C PRO A 234 -13.39 -3.92 15.35
N GLU A 235 -14.40 -4.43 14.64
CA GLU A 235 -14.22 -5.44 13.59
C GLU A 235 -13.55 -4.84 12.36
N LEU A 236 -13.97 -3.64 11.95
CA LEU A 236 -13.32 -2.87 10.90
C LEU A 236 -11.86 -2.59 11.28
N ALA A 237 -11.63 -2.12 12.51
CA ALA A 237 -10.29 -1.83 13.00
C ALA A 237 -9.39 -3.08 13.03
N ARG A 238 -9.92 -4.23 13.44
CA ARG A 238 -9.20 -5.51 13.43
C ARG A 238 -8.82 -5.92 12.02
N TYR A 239 -9.80 -5.93 11.10
CA TYR A 239 -9.58 -6.30 9.70
C TYR A 239 -8.48 -5.45 9.06
N LEU A 240 -8.58 -4.12 9.18
CA LEU A 240 -7.60 -3.21 8.59
C LEU A 240 -6.22 -3.30 9.27
N ALA A 241 -6.19 -3.47 10.60
CA ALA A 241 -4.93 -3.65 11.31
C ALA A 241 -4.23 -4.96 10.92
N GLN A 242 -4.95 -6.08 10.81
CA GLN A 242 -4.38 -7.34 10.34
C GLN A 242 -3.82 -7.20 8.93
N ALA A 243 -4.61 -6.68 7.99
CA ALA A 243 -4.21 -6.49 6.60
C ALA A 243 -2.93 -5.65 6.44
N VAL A 244 -2.70 -4.67 7.31
CA VAL A 244 -1.52 -3.78 7.26
C VAL A 244 -0.35 -4.33 8.06
N LEU A 245 -0.59 -4.97 9.21
CA LEU A 245 0.46 -5.27 10.18
C LEU A 245 0.95 -6.72 10.11
N THR A 246 0.05 -7.69 9.87
CA THR A 246 0.36 -9.12 10.06
C THR A 246 0.10 -10.01 8.87
N ASP A 247 -0.89 -9.70 8.02
CA ASP A 247 -1.24 -10.54 6.88
C ASP A 247 -0.14 -10.55 5.82
N VAL A 248 0.10 -11.72 5.23
CA VAL A 248 1.07 -11.88 4.14
C VAL A 248 0.48 -11.41 2.82
N VAL A 249 1.27 -10.72 2.02
CA VAL A 249 0.87 -10.21 0.70
C VAL A 249 1.50 -11.04 -0.42
N ASP A 250 0.69 -11.57 -1.35
CA ASP A 250 1.14 -12.10 -2.64
C ASP A 250 0.61 -11.22 -3.77
N TRP A 251 1.38 -10.17 -4.10
CA TRP A 251 0.96 -9.19 -5.09
C TRP A 251 0.75 -9.78 -6.49
N PRO A 252 1.64 -10.64 -7.03
CA PRO A 252 1.39 -11.27 -8.31
C PRO A 252 0.12 -12.12 -8.37
N ALA A 253 -0.21 -12.86 -7.30
CA ALA A 253 -1.45 -13.63 -7.24
C ALA A 253 -2.67 -12.71 -7.21
N THR A 254 -2.65 -11.70 -6.35
CA THR A 254 -3.72 -10.70 -6.21
C THR A 254 -4.00 -9.97 -7.53
N VAL A 255 -2.95 -9.51 -8.24
CA VAL A 255 -3.12 -8.82 -9.54
C VAL A 255 -3.68 -9.76 -10.61
N ARG A 256 -3.19 -11.01 -10.70
CA ARG A 256 -3.71 -11.98 -11.69
C ARG A 256 -5.18 -12.30 -11.44
N GLU A 257 -5.58 -12.48 -10.21
CA GLU A 257 -6.98 -12.71 -9.82
C GLU A 257 -7.85 -11.50 -10.17
N ALA A 258 -7.42 -10.31 -9.81
CA ALA A 258 -8.12 -9.05 -10.10
C ALA A 258 -8.29 -8.79 -11.61
N VAL A 259 -7.26 -9.06 -12.40
CA VAL A 259 -7.30 -8.93 -13.87
C VAL A 259 -8.22 -9.97 -14.48
N GLY A 260 -8.21 -11.19 -13.96
CA GLY A 260 -8.96 -12.32 -14.47
C GLY A 260 -8.53 -12.74 -15.88
N THR A 261 -9.05 -13.90 -16.30
CA THR A 261 -8.75 -14.44 -17.62
C THR A 261 -10.01 -15.11 -18.17
N ASP A 262 -10.42 -14.74 -19.36
CA ASP A 262 -11.57 -15.36 -20.04
C ASP A 262 -11.25 -16.79 -20.53
N ALA A 263 -12.24 -17.48 -21.07
CA ALA A 263 -12.10 -18.82 -21.58
C ALA A 263 -11.10 -18.95 -22.76
N ALA A 264 -10.75 -17.84 -23.41
CA ALA A 264 -9.76 -17.79 -24.48
C ALA A 264 -8.34 -17.42 -23.97
N GLY A 265 -8.17 -17.27 -22.66
CA GLY A 265 -6.88 -16.89 -22.05
C GLY A 265 -6.56 -15.40 -22.13
N LYS A 266 -7.53 -14.55 -22.50
CA LYS A 266 -7.37 -13.11 -22.59
C LYS A 266 -7.74 -12.44 -21.28
N ALA A 267 -7.01 -11.39 -20.92
CA ALA A 267 -7.35 -10.58 -19.74
C ALA A 267 -8.76 -9.98 -19.84
N GLU A 268 -9.55 -10.14 -18.79
CA GLU A 268 -10.89 -9.55 -18.69
C GLU A 268 -10.82 -8.06 -18.34
N ALA A 269 -9.92 -7.67 -17.42
CA ALA A 269 -9.62 -6.27 -17.17
C ALA A 269 -8.83 -5.68 -18.33
N LYS A 270 -9.06 -4.39 -18.63
CA LYS A 270 -8.33 -3.64 -19.67
C LYS A 270 -7.50 -2.50 -19.08
N LEU A 271 -7.86 -2.03 -17.92
CA LEU A 271 -7.25 -0.91 -17.24
C LEU A 271 -7.01 -1.24 -15.77
N ILE A 272 -5.82 -0.94 -15.31
CA ILE A 272 -5.44 -0.89 -13.90
C ILE A 272 -5.17 0.57 -13.57
N VAL A 273 -5.81 1.09 -12.52
CA VAL A 273 -5.56 2.43 -12.02
C VAL A 273 -4.87 2.34 -10.67
N ASP A 274 -3.64 2.83 -10.60
CA ASP A 274 -2.83 2.91 -9.38
C ASP A 274 -3.00 4.31 -8.76
N LEU A 275 -3.46 4.39 -7.52
CA LEU A 275 -3.64 5.66 -6.79
C LEU A 275 -2.37 6.21 -6.16
N GLY A 276 -1.28 5.46 -6.23
CA GLY A 276 -0.05 5.88 -5.57
C GLY A 276 -0.08 5.70 -4.03
N PRO A 277 0.78 6.41 -3.30
CA PRO A 277 1.72 7.44 -3.79
C PRO A 277 2.87 6.85 -4.62
N GLY A 278 3.28 7.60 -5.64
CA GLY A 278 4.34 7.19 -6.56
C GLY A 278 3.89 6.15 -7.61
N ALA A 279 4.83 5.45 -8.23
CA ALA A 279 4.57 4.55 -9.36
C ALA A 279 5.18 3.13 -9.13
N VAL A 280 5.47 2.76 -7.91
CA VAL A 280 6.13 1.47 -7.61
C VAL A 280 5.20 0.31 -7.96
N LEU A 281 3.96 0.34 -7.47
CA LEU A 281 3.00 -0.71 -7.77
C LEU A 281 2.57 -0.74 -9.22
N ALA A 282 2.45 0.42 -9.87
CA ALA A 282 2.20 0.47 -11.31
C ALA A 282 3.25 -0.34 -12.07
N ARG A 283 4.55 -0.09 -11.80
CA ARG A 283 5.66 -0.82 -12.45
C ARG A 283 5.64 -2.32 -12.13
N MET A 284 5.34 -2.69 -10.89
CA MET A 284 5.21 -4.10 -10.50
C MET A 284 4.03 -4.76 -11.22
N SER A 285 2.89 -4.06 -11.29
CA SER A 285 1.69 -4.56 -11.98
C SER A 285 1.91 -4.64 -13.49
N GLU A 286 2.57 -3.67 -14.12
CA GLU A 286 2.97 -3.72 -15.54
C GLU A 286 3.77 -4.98 -15.86
N ALA A 287 4.74 -5.32 -15.02
CA ALA A 287 5.54 -6.56 -15.18
C ALA A 287 4.69 -7.84 -15.07
N ILE A 288 3.65 -7.84 -14.23
CA ILE A 288 2.74 -8.98 -14.05
C ILE A 288 1.80 -9.15 -15.24
N VAL A 289 1.29 -8.02 -15.79
CA VAL A 289 0.31 -8.02 -16.88
C VAL A 289 0.95 -7.86 -18.27
N GLN A 290 2.25 -7.93 -18.36
CA GLN A 290 2.97 -7.79 -19.62
C GLN A 290 2.45 -8.77 -20.69
N GLY A 291 2.14 -8.27 -21.89
CA GLY A 291 1.63 -9.08 -22.99
C GLY A 291 0.13 -9.40 -22.94
N THR A 292 -0.60 -9.01 -21.89
CA THR A 292 -2.04 -9.28 -21.74
C THR A 292 -2.94 -8.23 -22.40
N GLY A 293 -2.38 -7.08 -22.80
CA GLY A 293 -3.12 -5.93 -23.34
C GLY A 293 -3.78 -5.05 -22.28
N VAL A 294 -3.46 -5.28 -20.99
CA VAL A 294 -3.90 -4.43 -19.87
C VAL A 294 -3.03 -3.18 -19.82
N THR A 295 -3.67 -2.02 -19.71
CA THR A 295 -2.99 -0.72 -19.49
C THR A 295 -2.92 -0.40 -18.01
N VAL A 296 -1.78 0.13 -17.54
CA VAL A 296 -1.61 0.61 -16.16
C VAL A 296 -1.47 2.13 -16.17
N VAL A 297 -2.21 2.82 -15.29
CA VAL A 297 -2.21 4.27 -15.16
C VAL A 297 -2.02 4.66 -13.70
N VAL A 298 -1.11 5.60 -13.43
CA VAL A 298 -0.84 6.13 -12.08
C VAL A 298 -1.67 7.39 -11.86
N ALA A 299 -2.79 7.29 -11.19
CA ALA A 299 -3.68 8.43 -10.91
C ALA A 299 -3.10 9.43 -9.89
N GLY A 300 -2.12 9.02 -9.08
CA GLY A 300 -1.41 9.91 -8.15
C GLY A 300 -0.47 10.92 -8.82
N THR A 301 -0.48 11.05 -10.16
CA THR A 301 0.35 11.98 -10.92
C THR A 301 -0.47 12.79 -11.91
N SER A 302 -0.07 14.03 -12.21
CA SER A 302 -0.75 14.87 -13.20
C SER A 302 -0.84 14.19 -14.58
N ALA A 303 0.26 13.54 -15.01
CA ALA A 303 0.28 12.82 -16.29
C ALA A 303 -0.69 11.61 -16.31
N GLY A 304 -0.87 10.96 -15.18
CA GLY A 304 -1.84 9.87 -15.03
C GLY A 304 -3.28 10.38 -15.05
N ILE A 305 -3.57 11.46 -14.37
CA ILE A 305 -4.87 12.14 -14.42
C ILE A 305 -5.21 12.57 -15.86
N ASP A 306 -4.28 13.20 -16.57
CA ASP A 306 -4.44 13.56 -17.98
C ASP A 306 -4.71 12.34 -18.88
N LYS A 307 -4.09 11.20 -18.56
CA LYS A 307 -4.29 9.95 -19.30
C LYS A 307 -5.65 9.34 -19.02
N LEU A 308 -6.14 9.41 -17.78
CA LEU A 308 -7.49 9.00 -17.42
C LEU A 308 -8.54 9.87 -18.09
N ASP A 309 -8.32 11.18 -18.16
CA ASP A 309 -9.27 12.11 -18.76
C ASP A 309 -9.43 11.94 -20.29
N ARG A 310 -8.39 11.44 -20.95
CA ARG A 310 -8.38 11.17 -22.42
C ARG A 310 -8.66 9.71 -22.76
N SER A 311 -8.99 8.86 -21.78
CA SER A 311 -9.10 7.42 -22.05
C SER A 311 -10.42 7.04 -22.71
N ASP A 312 -10.36 6.17 -23.72
CA ASP A 312 -11.54 5.53 -24.33
C ASP A 312 -12.27 4.54 -23.39
N TYR A 313 -11.78 4.40 -22.17
CA TYR A 313 -12.36 3.49 -21.16
C TYR A 313 -13.46 4.15 -20.33
N ALA A 314 -13.68 5.45 -20.52
CA ALA A 314 -14.72 6.18 -19.81
C ALA A 314 -16.10 5.79 -20.32
N PRO A 315 -17.07 5.49 -19.45
CA PRO A 315 -18.47 5.53 -19.83
C PRO A 315 -18.81 6.96 -20.29
N ALA A 316 -19.69 7.11 -21.27
CA ALA A 316 -20.14 8.41 -21.70
C ALA A 316 -20.61 9.23 -20.46
N PRO A 317 -20.17 10.47 -20.29
CA PRO A 317 -20.50 11.25 -19.13
C PRO A 317 -22.02 11.50 -19.07
N THR A 318 -22.67 10.98 -18.04
CA THR A 318 -24.10 11.15 -17.80
C THR A 318 -24.42 12.24 -16.77
N VAL A 319 -23.40 12.96 -16.27
CA VAL A 319 -23.55 13.90 -15.16
C VAL A 319 -23.07 15.30 -15.55
N ASP A 320 -23.89 16.29 -15.25
CA ASP A 320 -23.52 17.70 -15.31
C ASP A 320 -22.39 18.00 -14.31
N ARG A 321 -21.16 18.10 -14.83
CA ARG A 321 -19.94 18.36 -14.07
C ARG A 321 -19.90 19.78 -13.47
N SER A 322 -20.77 20.70 -13.90
CA SER A 322 -20.80 22.07 -13.40
C SER A 322 -21.22 22.15 -11.93
N ALA A 323 -21.96 21.14 -11.43
CA ALA A 323 -22.33 21.04 -10.04
C ALA A 323 -21.17 20.68 -9.10
N PHE A 324 -20.06 20.17 -9.65
CA PHE A 324 -18.86 19.74 -8.93
C PHE A 324 -17.66 20.66 -9.20
N ALA A 325 -17.90 21.92 -9.59
CA ALA A 325 -16.86 22.92 -9.74
C ALA A 325 -15.93 22.93 -8.50
N PRO A 326 -14.62 23.00 -8.69
CA PRO A 326 -13.64 22.60 -7.70
C PRO A 326 -13.74 23.46 -6.45
N HIS A 327 -14.08 22.85 -5.34
CA HIS A 327 -13.92 23.43 -4.01
C HIS A 327 -12.53 23.15 -3.43
N LEU A 328 -11.57 22.83 -4.28
CA LEU A 328 -10.16 22.96 -3.98
C LEU A 328 -9.81 24.46 -4.08
N SER A 329 -10.11 25.20 -3.02
CA SER A 329 -9.61 26.56 -2.92
C SER A 329 -8.11 26.52 -2.71
N ARG A 330 -7.34 27.18 -3.58
CA ARG A 330 -5.95 27.49 -3.27
C ARG A 330 -5.93 28.51 -2.15
N LEU A 331 -5.23 28.19 -1.08
CA LEU A 331 -4.86 29.16 -0.07
C LEU A 331 -3.98 30.25 -0.69
N PRO A 332 -3.90 31.45 -0.09
CA PRO A 332 -3.06 32.55 -0.61
C PRO A 332 -1.58 32.19 -0.80
N ASP A 333 -1.10 31.15 -0.12
CA ASP A 333 0.24 30.61 -0.20
C ASP A 333 0.42 29.49 -1.26
N GLY A 334 -0.62 29.24 -2.06
CA GLY A 334 -0.60 28.24 -3.15
C GLY A 334 -0.94 26.80 -2.74
N ARG A 335 -1.11 26.51 -1.44
CA ARG A 335 -1.52 25.19 -0.93
C ARG A 335 -2.97 24.90 -1.27
N LEU A 336 -3.33 23.61 -1.41
CA LEU A 336 -4.70 23.18 -1.61
C LEU A 336 -5.41 23.04 -0.25
N SER A 337 -6.58 23.67 -0.09
CA SER A 337 -7.46 23.45 1.05
C SER A 337 -8.27 22.18 0.84
N LEU A 338 -8.09 21.20 1.73
CA LEU A 338 -8.85 19.95 1.77
C LEU A 338 -10.18 20.10 2.55
N ASP A 339 -10.41 21.22 3.25
CA ASP A 339 -11.59 21.42 4.10
C ASP A 339 -12.91 21.29 3.35
N THR A 340 -12.91 21.66 2.08
CA THR A 340 -14.10 21.61 1.21
C THR A 340 -14.23 20.26 0.48
N ALA A 341 -13.14 19.53 0.28
CA ALA A 341 -13.18 18.21 -0.35
C ALA A 341 -13.85 17.16 0.57
N PHE A 342 -13.55 17.19 1.87
CA PHE A 342 -14.15 16.28 2.86
C PHE A 342 -15.66 16.46 3.02
N THR A 343 -16.20 17.65 2.78
CA THR A 343 -17.62 17.95 2.98
C THR A 343 -18.51 17.61 1.77
N ARG A 344 -17.93 17.34 0.60
CA ARG A 344 -18.67 17.18 -0.65
C ARG A 344 -18.27 15.98 -1.51
N LEU A 345 -17.45 15.07 -0.98
CA LEU A 345 -17.10 13.84 -1.68
C LEU A 345 -18.24 12.83 -1.61
N THR A 346 -19.22 13.06 -2.44
CA THR A 346 -20.29 12.13 -2.69
C THR A 346 -20.17 11.66 -4.13
N GLY A 347 -19.80 10.45 -4.30
CA GLY A 347 -20.07 9.69 -5.50
C GLY A 347 -18.94 9.42 -6.46
N ARG A 348 -18.50 8.19 -6.58
CA ARG A 348 -18.24 7.35 -7.76
C ARG A 348 -16.80 6.94 -8.05
N SER A 349 -16.44 5.82 -8.22
CA SER A 349 -15.66 4.63 -8.17
C SER A 349 -14.42 4.26 -8.84
N ALA A 350 -13.76 3.40 -8.68
CA ALA A 350 -13.13 2.06 -8.64
C ALA A 350 -11.62 2.01 -8.87
N ILE A 351 -10.83 1.25 -8.08
CA ILE A 351 -9.39 1.46 -8.10
C ILE A 351 -8.58 0.37 -7.45
N MET A 352 -7.33 0.22 -7.91
CA MET A 352 -6.22 -0.41 -7.21
C MET A 352 -5.51 0.58 -6.29
N LEU A 353 -5.16 0.13 -5.10
CA LEU A 353 -4.53 0.93 -4.07
C LEU A 353 -3.17 0.38 -3.67
N ALA A 354 -2.21 1.28 -3.61
CA ALA A 354 -0.84 0.98 -3.33
C ALA A 354 -0.40 1.50 -1.97
N GLY A 355 0.20 0.62 -1.14
CA GLY A 355 1.18 1.07 -0.17
C GLY A 355 2.48 1.43 -0.88
N ARG A 356 3.26 2.36 -0.36
CA ARG A 356 4.62 2.57 -0.79
C ARG A 356 5.48 1.57 -0.03
N ASP A 357 6.15 0.67 -0.76
CA ASP A 357 7.40 0.13 -0.23
C ASP A 357 8.42 1.27 -0.27
N PRO A 358 9.09 1.53 0.83
CA PRO A 358 10.13 2.54 0.89
C PRO A 358 11.27 2.28 -0.06
#